data_1d2c72c05230bf5479a9d37030c30abf
#
_entry.id   1d2c72c05230bf5479a9d37030c30abf
#
_cell.length_a   1.000
_cell.length_b   1.000
_cell.length_c   1.000
_cell.angle_alpha   90.00
_cell.angle_beta   90.00
_cell.angle_gamma   90.00
#
_symmetry.space_group_name_H-M   'P 1'
#
loop_
_entity.id
_entity.type
_entity.pdbx_description
1 polymer ?
#
loop_
_entity_poly.entity_id
_entity_poly.type
_entity_poly.pdbx_seq_one_letter_code
_entity_poly.pdbx_strand_id
1 'polypeptide(L)'
;FRVETTATGGRRRTVFSADRVVLAAGTLGTQKLLHAMANDGSLPHLSPALGRLTRTNSEAILGARTFRDDVDFTKGVAITSSFHPDADTHIEPCRYGKGSNAMGLLTTALADGGPRRALRWLSEVMRQPGTFLRNLSLRKWSEQTIIALVMQSRDNSINLRPKHWGRGLTSEQGHGEPNPTWIPVGHEAVRQIAEEIDGFAGGGWNDVVNIPMTAHILGGAPIGATAEDGVIDPYHRVHGYPGLSVVDGAAVSATLGV
;
A
#
# COMPACT_ATOMS: atom_id res chain seq x y z
N PHE A 1 10.42 -30.08 -7.96
CA PHE A 1 9.80 -28.93 -8.63
C PHE A 1 10.57 -28.55 -9.88
N ARG A 2 9.85 -28.06 -10.88
CA ARG A 2 10.38 -27.45 -12.09
C ARG A 2 10.02 -25.95 -12.08
N VAL A 3 11.04 -25.09 -12.03
CA VAL A 3 10.85 -23.64 -11.96
C VAL A 3 11.21 -23.02 -13.31
N GLU A 4 10.24 -22.47 -13.99
CA GLU A 4 10.42 -21.76 -15.25
C GLU A 4 10.57 -20.26 -15.01
N THR A 5 11.61 -19.67 -15.56
CA THR A 5 11.84 -18.23 -15.46
C THR A 5 11.94 -17.62 -16.85
N THR A 6 11.57 -16.34 -16.94
CA THR A 6 11.73 -15.54 -18.16
C THR A 6 12.57 -14.31 -17.84
N ALA A 7 13.55 -14.02 -18.67
CA ALA A 7 14.39 -12.84 -18.49
C ALA A 7 13.54 -11.56 -18.56
N THR A 8 13.78 -10.64 -17.62
CA THR A 8 13.11 -9.33 -17.59
C THR A 8 13.45 -8.56 -18.88
N GLY A 9 12.41 -8.14 -19.60
CA GLY A 9 12.57 -7.43 -20.88
C GLY A 9 13.00 -8.30 -22.07
N GLY A 10 13.01 -9.63 -21.90
CA GLY A 10 13.42 -10.59 -22.93
C GLY A 10 12.46 -11.77 -23.11
N ARG A 11 12.80 -12.64 -24.08
CA ARG A 11 12.05 -13.89 -24.33
C ARG A 11 12.84 -15.14 -23.89
N ARG A 12 14.04 -14.96 -23.34
CA ARG A 12 14.87 -16.08 -22.92
C ARG A 12 14.24 -16.77 -21.70
N ARG A 13 13.90 -18.04 -21.87
CA ARG A 13 13.42 -18.90 -20.79
C ARG A 13 14.55 -19.73 -20.24
N THR A 14 14.56 -19.93 -18.93
CA THR A 14 15.45 -20.85 -18.24
C THR A 14 14.64 -21.72 -17.31
N VAL A 15 14.98 -22.99 -17.24
CA VAL A 15 14.30 -23.97 -16.37
C VAL A 15 15.31 -24.46 -15.34
N PHE A 16 14.89 -24.45 -14.10
CA PHE A 16 15.62 -25.01 -12.97
C PHE A 16 14.83 -26.20 -12.41
N SER A 17 15.54 -27.19 -11.92
CA SER A 17 14.95 -28.30 -11.17
C SER A 17 15.48 -28.25 -9.74
N ALA A 18 14.58 -28.42 -8.75
CA ALA A 18 14.92 -28.37 -7.35
C ALA A 18 13.96 -29.28 -6.54
N ASP A 19 14.48 -29.88 -5.46
CA ASP A 19 13.67 -30.65 -4.52
C ASP A 19 12.87 -29.73 -3.59
N ARG A 20 13.38 -28.53 -3.35
CA ARG A 20 12.75 -27.52 -2.50
C ARG A 20 12.74 -26.16 -3.20
N VAL A 21 11.61 -25.46 -3.05
CA VAL A 21 11.42 -24.10 -3.58
C VAL A 21 10.90 -23.20 -2.46
N VAL A 22 11.50 -22.03 -2.32
CA VAL A 22 11.07 -21.00 -1.39
C VAL A 22 10.55 -19.82 -2.21
N LEU A 23 9.28 -19.48 -1.98
CA LEU A 23 8.67 -18.26 -2.52
C LEU A 23 8.94 -17.11 -1.56
N ALA A 24 9.61 -16.08 -2.06
CA ALA A 24 9.98 -14.87 -1.34
C ALA A 24 9.87 -13.64 -2.25
N ALA A 25 8.77 -13.56 -3.03
CA ALA A 25 8.53 -12.51 -4.02
C ALA A 25 7.78 -11.29 -3.45
N GLY A 26 7.66 -11.21 -2.14
CA GLY A 26 6.86 -10.23 -1.42
C GLY A 26 5.36 -10.53 -1.51
N THR A 27 4.57 -9.90 -0.65
CA THR A 27 3.13 -10.20 -0.48
C THR A 27 2.36 -10.29 -1.81
N LEU A 28 2.44 -9.26 -2.65
CA LEU A 28 1.72 -9.25 -3.93
C LEU A 28 2.37 -10.16 -4.98
N GLY A 29 3.69 -10.27 -4.99
CA GLY A 29 4.42 -11.12 -5.93
C GLY A 29 4.12 -12.59 -5.69
N THR A 30 4.23 -13.05 -4.45
CA THR A 30 3.93 -14.43 -4.04
C THR A 30 2.46 -14.78 -4.29
N GLN A 31 1.51 -13.92 -3.91
CA GLN A 31 0.10 -14.16 -4.20
C GLN A 31 -0.18 -14.24 -5.70
N LYS A 32 0.40 -13.35 -6.52
CA LYS A 32 0.27 -13.41 -7.98
C LYS A 32 0.77 -14.72 -8.56
N LEU A 33 1.91 -15.21 -8.09
CA LEU A 33 2.48 -16.47 -8.52
C LEU A 33 1.59 -17.65 -8.12
N LEU A 34 1.19 -17.74 -6.86
CA LEU A 34 0.35 -18.83 -6.36
C LEU A 34 -1.01 -18.87 -7.07
N HIS A 35 -1.69 -17.73 -7.21
CA HIS A 35 -2.94 -17.66 -7.96
C HIS A 35 -2.78 -18.02 -9.45
N ALA A 36 -1.70 -17.61 -10.08
CA ALA A 36 -1.41 -17.99 -11.48
C ALA A 36 -1.21 -19.50 -11.62
N MET A 37 -0.42 -20.10 -10.71
CA MET A 37 -0.14 -21.54 -10.72
C MET A 37 -1.38 -22.38 -10.36
N ALA A 38 -2.29 -21.87 -9.52
CA ALA A 38 -3.60 -22.50 -9.29
C ALA A 38 -4.45 -22.51 -10.57
N ASN A 39 -4.51 -21.36 -11.23
CA ASN A 39 -5.35 -21.17 -12.42
C ASN A 39 -4.86 -21.92 -13.67
N ASP A 40 -3.55 -22.05 -13.85
CA ASP A 40 -2.97 -22.77 -15.00
C ASP A 40 -2.81 -24.27 -14.76
N GLY A 41 -3.18 -24.75 -13.55
CA GLY A 41 -3.12 -26.15 -13.15
C GLY A 41 -1.73 -26.65 -12.77
N SER A 42 -0.72 -25.78 -12.66
CA SER A 42 0.63 -26.13 -12.17
C SER A 42 0.62 -26.55 -10.70
N LEU A 43 -0.24 -25.91 -9.90
CA LEU A 43 -0.50 -26.23 -8.48
C LEU A 43 -2.02 -26.31 -8.21
N PRO A 44 -2.71 -27.37 -8.69
CA PRO A 44 -4.17 -27.43 -8.70
C PRO A 44 -4.81 -27.60 -7.31
N HIS A 45 -4.04 -28.01 -6.30
CA HIS A 45 -4.52 -28.30 -4.94
C HIS A 45 -4.12 -27.22 -3.92
N LEU A 46 -3.88 -25.99 -4.38
CA LEU A 46 -3.64 -24.88 -3.46
C LEU A 46 -4.89 -24.59 -2.61
N SER A 47 -4.64 -24.23 -1.36
CA SER A 47 -5.70 -23.92 -0.40
C SER A 47 -6.67 -22.84 -0.90
N PRO A 48 -7.99 -23.00 -0.65
CA PRO A 48 -8.99 -21.96 -0.90
C PRO A 48 -8.85 -20.74 0.00
N ALA A 49 -7.98 -20.81 1.02
CA ALA A 49 -7.64 -19.67 1.88
C ALA A 49 -6.64 -18.70 1.20
N LEU A 50 -6.10 -19.03 0.02
CA LEU A 50 -5.19 -18.16 -0.71
C LEU A 50 -5.84 -16.82 -1.03
N GLY A 51 -5.14 -15.75 -0.65
CA GLY A 51 -5.61 -14.37 -0.77
C GLY A 51 -6.42 -13.85 0.41
N ARG A 52 -6.89 -14.73 1.32
CA ARG A 52 -7.57 -14.31 2.55
C ARG A 52 -6.59 -13.65 3.52
N LEU A 53 -7.14 -12.83 4.42
CA LEU A 53 -6.36 -12.11 5.44
C LEU A 53 -5.18 -11.34 4.84
N THR A 54 -5.37 -10.77 3.66
CA THR A 54 -4.43 -9.78 3.13
C THR A 54 -4.64 -8.49 3.92
N ARG A 55 -3.64 -8.12 4.71
CA ARG A 55 -3.69 -6.99 5.64
C ARG A 55 -3.21 -5.72 4.96
N THR A 56 -3.85 -4.63 5.30
CA THR A 56 -3.40 -3.28 5.06
C THR A 56 -3.23 -2.61 6.41
N ASN A 57 -2.63 -1.44 6.46
CA ASN A 57 -2.57 -0.64 7.68
C ASN A 57 -3.63 0.49 7.67
N SER A 58 -4.73 0.32 6.95
CA SER A 58 -5.83 1.31 6.87
C SER A 58 -5.29 2.71 6.62
N GLU A 59 -4.43 2.85 5.61
CA GLU A 59 -3.54 3.98 5.40
C GLU A 59 -4.18 5.13 4.64
N ALA A 60 -3.75 6.36 4.97
CA ALA A 60 -3.90 7.53 4.12
C ALA A 60 -2.51 8.17 3.89
N ILE A 61 -2.18 8.45 2.65
CA ILE A 61 -0.94 9.14 2.27
C ILE A 61 -1.29 10.59 1.99
N LEU A 62 -0.97 11.43 2.95
CA LEU A 62 -1.24 12.86 2.94
C LEU A 62 0.08 13.63 2.91
N GLY A 63 0.05 14.97 2.86
CA GLY A 63 1.27 15.75 2.95
C GLY A 63 1.04 17.24 2.97
N ALA A 64 2.09 17.97 3.27
CA ALA A 64 2.11 19.43 3.25
C ALA A 64 3.28 19.92 2.39
N ARG A 65 3.04 20.89 1.53
CA ARG A 65 4.05 21.47 0.66
C ARG A 65 4.19 22.97 0.92
N THR A 66 5.39 23.41 1.27
CA THR A 66 5.74 24.82 1.24
C THR A 66 6.21 25.25 -0.15
N PHE A 67 6.17 26.55 -0.42
CA PHE A 67 6.72 27.11 -1.66
C PHE A 67 7.95 28.00 -1.40
N ARG A 68 8.55 27.83 -0.23
CA ARG A 68 9.80 28.52 0.15
C ARG A 68 10.97 27.89 -0.59
N ASP A 69 11.93 28.70 -1.00
CA ASP A 69 13.13 28.25 -1.71
C ASP A 69 14.31 27.93 -0.79
N ASP A 70 14.22 28.31 0.47
CA ASP A 70 15.26 28.16 1.50
C ASP A 70 15.14 26.86 2.30
N VAL A 71 14.21 25.98 1.95
CA VAL A 71 14.00 24.68 2.60
C VAL A 71 14.46 23.51 1.72
N ASP A 72 14.87 22.42 2.37
CA ASP A 72 15.19 21.16 1.72
C ASP A 72 14.85 19.99 2.68
N PHE A 73 13.64 19.43 2.52
CA PHE A 73 13.15 18.31 3.33
C PHE A 73 13.67 16.96 2.86
N THR A 74 14.50 16.89 1.82
CA THR A 74 15.06 15.62 1.33
C THR A 74 16.22 15.09 2.17
N LYS A 75 16.74 15.90 3.11
CA LYS A 75 17.89 15.55 3.92
C LYS A 75 17.52 14.61 5.06
N GLY A 76 18.30 13.55 5.24
CA GLY A 76 18.13 12.55 6.29
C GLY A 76 17.55 11.24 5.77
N VAL A 77 17.18 10.35 6.70
CA VAL A 77 16.54 9.07 6.36
C VAL A 77 15.06 9.27 6.00
N ALA A 78 14.47 8.31 5.29
CA ALA A 78 13.13 8.44 4.76
C ALA A 78 12.08 8.67 5.87
N ILE A 79 12.16 7.92 6.96
CA ILE A 79 11.27 8.03 8.13
C ILE A 79 12.14 8.18 9.37
N THR A 80 11.89 9.19 10.20
CA THR A 80 12.73 9.54 11.36
C THR A 80 12.00 9.53 12.69
N SER A 81 10.69 9.63 12.68
CA SER A 81 9.87 9.76 13.89
C SER A 81 8.46 9.32 13.62
N SER A 82 7.72 9.05 14.68
CA SER A 82 6.29 8.86 14.63
C SER A 82 5.62 9.55 15.80
N PHE A 83 4.34 9.87 15.67
CA PHE A 83 3.51 10.32 16.79
C PHE A 83 2.13 9.67 16.71
N HIS A 84 1.48 9.55 17.85
CA HIS A 84 0.22 8.85 18.02
C HIS A 84 -0.84 9.85 18.48
N PRO A 85 -1.67 10.37 17.55
CA PRO A 85 -2.73 11.33 17.91
C PRO A 85 -3.88 10.68 18.67
N ASP A 86 -4.07 9.38 18.51
CA ASP A 86 -5.04 8.55 19.24
C ASP A 86 -4.49 7.12 19.43
N ALA A 87 -5.27 6.23 20.08
CA ALA A 87 -4.85 4.88 20.42
C ALA A 87 -4.62 3.98 19.19
N ASP A 88 -5.30 4.24 18.10
CA ASP A 88 -5.32 3.37 16.92
C ASP A 88 -4.54 3.95 15.75
N THR A 89 -4.18 5.23 15.80
CA THR A 89 -3.55 5.95 14.70
C THR A 89 -2.13 6.35 15.05
N HIS A 90 -1.20 6.11 14.14
CA HIS A 90 0.11 6.74 14.19
C HIS A 90 0.43 7.43 12.85
N ILE A 91 1.25 8.46 12.91
CA ILE A 91 1.59 9.29 11.77
C ILE A 91 3.11 9.40 11.70
N GLU A 92 3.66 9.11 10.54
CA GLU A 92 5.09 9.17 10.27
C GLU A 92 5.38 10.19 9.17
N PRO A 93 6.28 11.16 9.41
CA PRO A 93 6.78 11.99 8.34
C PRO A 93 7.70 11.17 7.44
N CYS A 94 7.35 11.11 6.17
CA CYS A 94 8.16 10.47 5.15
C CYS A 94 8.70 11.51 4.17
N ARG A 95 9.94 11.31 3.75
CA ARG A 95 10.60 12.16 2.76
C ARG A 95 11.18 11.35 1.62
N TYR A 96 11.11 11.92 0.44
CA TYR A 96 11.72 11.35 -0.74
C TYR A 96 13.11 11.94 -0.97
N GLY A 97 13.96 11.20 -1.65
CA GLY A 97 15.26 11.71 -2.08
C GLY A 97 15.09 12.85 -3.08
N LYS A 98 16.09 13.74 -3.11
CA LYS A 98 16.13 14.88 -4.03
C LYS A 98 15.94 14.44 -5.48
N GLY A 99 15.05 15.11 -6.20
CA GLY A 99 14.72 14.80 -7.60
C GLY A 99 13.54 13.83 -7.77
N SER A 100 12.95 13.28 -6.68
CA SER A 100 11.74 12.45 -6.73
C SER A 100 10.46 13.26 -7.00
N ASN A 101 10.56 14.28 -7.84
CA ASN A 101 9.53 15.28 -8.07
C ASN A 101 8.27 14.74 -8.77
N ALA A 102 8.41 13.65 -9.54
CA ALA A 102 7.28 12.99 -10.22
C ALA A 102 6.18 12.48 -9.26
N MET A 103 6.53 12.26 -7.99
CA MET A 103 5.56 11.89 -6.96
C MET A 103 4.49 12.97 -6.73
N GLY A 104 4.81 14.23 -7.04
CA GLY A 104 3.87 15.35 -7.02
C GLY A 104 2.64 15.15 -7.93
N LEU A 105 2.74 14.32 -8.97
CA LEU A 105 1.60 13.97 -9.83
C LEU A 105 0.50 13.19 -9.10
N LEU A 106 0.83 12.54 -8.00
CA LEU A 106 -0.11 11.78 -7.19
C LEU A 106 -0.85 12.63 -6.16
N THR A 107 -0.44 13.90 -5.99
CA THR A 107 -0.96 14.81 -4.97
C THR A 107 -1.92 15.84 -5.52
N THR A 108 -2.87 16.24 -4.67
CA THR A 108 -3.87 17.29 -4.98
C THR A 108 -4.24 18.04 -3.70
N ALA A 109 -5.21 18.97 -3.76
CA ALA A 109 -5.70 19.66 -2.57
C ALA A 109 -6.33 18.68 -1.57
N LEU A 110 -6.10 18.90 -0.29
CA LEU A 110 -6.70 18.11 0.78
C LEU A 110 -8.22 18.31 0.79
N ALA A 111 -8.98 17.20 0.78
CA ALA A 111 -10.44 17.24 0.88
C ALA A 111 -10.94 16.27 1.93
N ASP A 112 -11.74 16.76 2.87
CA ASP A 112 -12.33 15.93 3.91
C ASP A 112 -13.33 14.92 3.33
N GLY A 113 -13.45 13.78 4.00
CA GLY A 113 -14.28 12.67 3.58
C GLY A 113 -15.80 12.95 3.58
N GLY A 114 -16.55 11.95 3.14
CA GLY A 114 -18.00 11.95 3.12
C GLY A 114 -18.61 12.06 1.71
N PRO A 115 -19.95 12.05 1.62
CA PRO A 115 -20.64 12.16 0.35
C PRO A 115 -20.26 13.48 -0.34
N ARG A 116 -20.13 13.46 -1.66
CA ARG A 116 -19.74 14.63 -2.46
C ARG A 116 -18.32 15.16 -2.17
N ARG A 117 -17.39 14.28 -1.80
CA ARG A 117 -15.97 14.66 -1.54
C ARG A 117 -15.36 15.42 -2.72
N ALA A 118 -15.68 15.06 -3.95
CA ALA A 118 -15.24 15.78 -5.14
C ALA A 118 -15.69 17.26 -5.16
N LEU A 119 -16.89 17.57 -4.66
CA LEU A 119 -17.36 18.96 -4.55
C LEU A 119 -16.61 19.72 -3.44
N ARG A 120 -16.29 19.05 -2.34
CA ARG A 120 -15.44 19.64 -1.28
C ARG A 120 -14.04 19.94 -1.83
N TRP A 121 -13.45 18.98 -2.53
CA TRP A 121 -12.18 19.20 -3.21
C TRP A 121 -12.22 20.40 -4.16
N LEU A 122 -13.27 20.52 -4.99
CA LEU A 122 -13.44 21.67 -5.86
C LEU A 122 -13.55 22.99 -5.07
N SER A 123 -14.28 22.96 -3.94
CA SER A 123 -14.38 24.13 -3.04
C SER A 123 -13.00 24.53 -2.49
N GLU A 124 -12.17 23.57 -2.08
CA GLU A 124 -10.79 23.87 -1.60
C GLU A 124 -9.92 24.45 -2.72
N VAL A 125 -9.99 23.89 -3.92
CA VAL A 125 -9.29 24.44 -5.10
C VAL A 125 -9.75 25.88 -5.38
N MET A 126 -11.04 26.16 -5.31
CA MET A 126 -11.60 27.50 -5.57
C MET A 126 -11.30 28.51 -4.47
N ARG A 127 -11.03 28.06 -3.26
CA ARG A 127 -10.60 28.95 -2.14
C ARG A 127 -9.17 29.44 -2.35
N GLN A 128 -8.28 28.62 -2.92
CA GLN A 128 -6.86 28.91 -3.10
C GLN A 128 -6.37 28.57 -4.50
N PRO A 129 -6.95 29.13 -5.57
CA PRO A 129 -6.66 28.71 -6.95
C PRO A 129 -5.21 28.94 -7.35
N GLY A 130 -4.61 30.04 -6.91
CA GLY A 130 -3.21 30.35 -7.19
C GLY A 130 -2.24 29.37 -6.53
N THR A 131 -2.50 29.01 -5.27
CA THR A 131 -1.71 28.01 -4.52
C THR A 131 -1.86 26.64 -5.12
N PHE A 132 -3.09 26.25 -5.50
CA PHE A 132 -3.34 24.98 -6.18
C PHE A 132 -2.58 24.89 -7.51
N LEU A 133 -2.60 25.93 -8.36
CA LEU A 133 -1.85 25.96 -9.60
C LEU A 133 -0.32 25.85 -9.37
N ARG A 134 0.20 26.51 -8.33
CA ARG A 134 1.60 26.35 -7.93
C ARG A 134 1.91 24.92 -7.50
N ASN A 135 0.97 24.24 -6.81
CA ASN A 135 1.15 22.88 -6.38
C ASN A 135 1.23 21.87 -7.53
N LEU A 136 0.65 22.17 -8.70
CA LEU A 136 0.78 21.33 -9.89
C LEU A 136 2.19 21.36 -10.50
N SER A 137 3.02 22.35 -10.12
CA SER A 137 4.41 22.39 -10.54
C SER A 137 5.24 21.32 -9.86
N LEU A 138 5.93 20.51 -10.64
CA LEU A 138 6.84 19.48 -10.13
C LEU A 138 8.20 20.03 -9.70
N ARG A 139 8.48 21.32 -9.96
CA ARG A 139 9.78 21.92 -9.60
C ARG A 139 9.96 21.91 -8.09
N LYS A 140 11.08 21.33 -7.64
CA LYS A 140 11.46 21.20 -6.21
C LYS A 140 10.37 20.56 -5.33
N TRP A 141 9.50 19.72 -5.90
CA TRP A 141 8.42 19.12 -5.13
C TRP A 141 8.99 18.29 -3.98
N SER A 142 10.00 17.46 -4.22
CA SER A 142 10.61 16.63 -3.19
C SER A 142 11.29 17.43 -2.08
N GLU A 143 11.91 18.55 -2.43
CA GLU A 143 12.60 19.43 -1.47
C GLU A 143 11.62 20.23 -0.60
N GLN A 144 10.42 20.48 -1.10
CA GLN A 144 9.42 21.36 -0.50
C GLN A 144 8.26 20.63 0.16
N THR A 145 8.25 19.28 0.14
CA THR A 145 7.10 18.50 0.60
C THR A 145 7.47 17.57 1.77
N ILE A 146 6.63 17.57 2.78
CA ILE A 146 6.62 16.58 3.86
C ILE A 146 5.42 15.68 3.61
N ILE A 147 5.65 14.38 3.45
CA ILE A 147 4.59 13.37 3.38
C ILE A 147 4.25 12.93 4.80
N ALA A 148 2.98 12.80 5.09
CA ALA A 148 2.46 12.18 6.31
C ALA A 148 1.84 10.83 5.96
N LEU A 149 2.48 9.76 6.39
CA LEU A 149 1.92 8.41 6.34
C LEU A 149 1.03 8.25 7.56
N VAL A 150 -0.28 8.24 7.36
CA VAL A 150 -1.28 8.08 8.41
C VAL A 150 -1.74 6.64 8.40
N MET A 151 -1.45 5.89 9.44
CA MET A 151 -1.66 4.45 9.52
C MET A 151 -2.49 4.10 10.76
N GLN A 152 -3.32 3.06 10.67
CA GLN A 152 -4.17 2.61 11.77
C GLN A 152 -4.00 1.12 12.05
N SER A 153 -3.90 0.78 13.33
CA SER A 153 -3.82 -0.60 13.83
C SER A 153 -5.23 -1.22 13.96
N ARG A 154 -5.90 -1.42 12.83
CA ARG A 154 -7.25 -2.02 12.79
C ARG A 154 -7.18 -3.49 12.47
N ASP A 155 -7.96 -4.32 13.16
CA ASP A 155 -8.13 -5.74 12.80
C ASP A 155 -9.11 -5.89 11.64
N ASN A 156 -8.67 -5.50 10.46
CA ASN A 156 -9.40 -5.65 9.22
C ASN A 156 -8.51 -6.25 8.12
N SER A 157 -9.13 -6.74 7.08
CA SER A 157 -8.41 -7.28 5.93
C SER A 157 -9.20 -7.12 4.64
N ILE A 158 -8.50 -7.29 3.53
CA ILE A 158 -9.08 -7.55 2.22
C ILE A 158 -8.78 -8.99 1.81
N ASN A 159 -9.54 -9.52 0.87
CA ASN A 159 -9.21 -10.75 0.17
C ASN A 159 -8.73 -10.39 -1.24
N LEU A 160 -7.61 -10.96 -1.65
CA LEU A 160 -7.13 -10.84 -3.02
C LEU A 160 -7.50 -12.08 -3.82
N ARG A 161 -7.97 -11.88 -5.04
CA ARG A 161 -8.30 -12.96 -5.97
C ARG A 161 -7.91 -12.60 -7.40
N PRO A 162 -7.75 -13.58 -8.29
CA PRO A 162 -7.53 -13.30 -9.69
C PRO A 162 -8.67 -12.46 -10.29
N LYS A 163 -8.34 -11.56 -11.20
CA LYS A 163 -9.35 -10.86 -12.00
C LYS A 163 -10.06 -11.86 -12.93
N HIS A 164 -11.36 -11.69 -13.11
CA HIS A 164 -12.12 -12.49 -14.10
C HIS A 164 -11.62 -12.30 -15.53
N TRP A 165 -11.13 -11.10 -15.84
CA TRP A 165 -10.62 -10.74 -17.16
C TRP A 165 -9.21 -10.15 -17.05
N GLY A 166 -8.30 -10.64 -17.90
CA GLY A 166 -6.93 -10.17 -17.92
C GLY A 166 -6.04 -10.80 -16.86
N ARG A 167 -4.84 -10.23 -16.69
CA ARG A 167 -3.85 -10.66 -15.70
C ARG A 167 -3.90 -9.77 -14.46
N GLY A 168 -3.66 -10.33 -13.30
CA GLY A 168 -3.52 -9.61 -12.04
C GLY A 168 -4.55 -9.98 -10.98
N LEU A 169 -4.53 -9.26 -9.89
CA LEU A 169 -5.40 -9.47 -8.73
C LEU A 169 -6.42 -8.34 -8.63
N THR A 170 -7.54 -8.64 -8.00
CA THR A 170 -8.54 -7.69 -7.53
C THR A 170 -8.77 -7.91 -6.05
N SER A 171 -9.24 -6.89 -5.36
CA SER A 171 -9.58 -6.96 -3.93
C SER A 171 -11.08 -6.97 -3.73
N GLU A 172 -11.50 -7.61 -2.66
CA GLU A 172 -12.85 -7.56 -2.09
C GLU A 172 -12.74 -7.41 -0.58
N GLN A 173 -13.84 -7.06 0.09
CA GLN A 173 -13.88 -6.98 1.54
C GLN A 173 -13.53 -8.35 2.14
N GLY A 174 -12.63 -8.34 3.11
CA GLY A 174 -12.25 -9.50 3.93
C GLY A 174 -12.85 -9.43 5.33
N HIS A 175 -12.02 -9.74 6.34
CA HIS A 175 -12.39 -9.69 7.75
C HIS A 175 -12.48 -8.24 8.25
N GLY A 176 -13.37 -8.00 9.21
CA GLY A 176 -13.51 -6.73 9.92
C GLY A 176 -14.15 -5.61 9.09
N GLU A 177 -14.03 -4.39 9.59
CA GLU A 177 -14.57 -3.21 8.96
C GLU A 177 -13.83 -2.84 7.66
N PRO A 178 -14.50 -2.21 6.70
CA PRO A 178 -13.83 -1.72 5.49
C PRO A 178 -12.70 -0.76 5.80
N ASN A 179 -11.68 -0.75 4.93
CA ASN A 179 -10.63 0.24 5.01
C ASN A 179 -11.21 1.66 4.91
N PRO A 180 -10.84 2.58 5.79
CA PRO A 180 -11.35 3.93 5.77
C PRO A 180 -10.89 4.65 4.49
N THR A 181 -11.78 5.43 3.90
CA THR A 181 -11.44 6.35 2.80
C THR A 181 -11.05 7.72 3.32
N TRP A 182 -11.18 7.94 4.62
CA TRP A 182 -10.88 9.19 5.30
C TRP A 182 -10.54 8.95 6.76
N ILE A 183 -9.44 9.53 7.21
CA ILE A 183 -8.94 9.48 8.59
C ILE A 183 -8.87 10.92 9.10
N PRO A 184 -9.88 11.39 9.86
CA PRO A 184 -10.01 12.80 10.25
C PRO A 184 -8.78 13.37 10.96
N VAL A 185 -8.23 12.62 11.91
CA VAL A 185 -7.07 13.05 12.71
C VAL A 185 -5.81 13.21 11.84
N GLY A 186 -5.66 12.42 10.78
CA GLY A 186 -4.59 12.58 9.81
C GLY A 186 -4.73 13.86 8.99
N HIS A 187 -5.95 14.21 8.59
CA HIS A 187 -6.24 15.46 7.89
C HIS A 187 -5.94 16.68 8.76
N GLU A 188 -6.31 16.62 10.04
CA GLU A 188 -6.01 17.69 11.00
C GLU A 188 -4.51 17.87 11.19
N ALA A 189 -3.78 16.76 11.40
CA ALA A 189 -2.33 16.80 11.53
C ALA A 189 -1.64 17.42 10.30
N VAL A 190 -2.11 17.10 9.10
CA VAL A 190 -1.51 17.68 7.86
C VAL A 190 -1.83 19.16 7.71
N ARG A 191 -3.01 19.64 8.16
CA ARG A 191 -3.30 21.07 8.20
C ARG A 191 -2.35 21.81 9.14
N GLN A 192 -2.11 21.25 10.35
CA GLN A 192 -1.17 21.82 11.31
C GLN A 192 0.27 21.84 10.75
N ILE A 193 0.72 20.74 10.11
CA ILE A 193 2.02 20.72 9.43
C ILE A 193 2.08 21.80 8.34
N ALA A 194 1.02 21.97 7.57
CA ALA A 194 0.98 22.98 6.51
C ALA A 194 1.04 24.42 7.08
N GLU A 195 0.37 24.69 8.20
CA GLU A 195 0.46 25.99 8.90
C GLU A 195 1.87 26.26 9.39
N GLU A 196 2.53 25.28 10.03
CA GLU A 196 3.88 25.42 10.57
C GLU A 196 4.96 25.68 9.51
N ILE A 197 4.77 25.14 8.30
CA ILE A 197 5.74 25.33 7.21
C ILE A 197 5.34 26.45 6.23
N ASP A 198 4.31 27.22 6.53
CA ASP A 198 3.71 28.22 5.62
C ASP A 198 3.41 27.59 4.24
N GLY A 199 2.64 26.50 4.26
CA GLY A 199 2.45 25.60 3.13
C GLY A 199 1.01 25.31 2.78
N PHE A 200 0.84 24.36 1.89
CA PHE A 200 -0.42 23.90 1.33
C PHE A 200 -0.67 22.45 1.75
N ALA A 201 -1.79 22.19 2.40
CA ALA A 201 -2.21 20.85 2.79
C ALA A 201 -2.68 20.06 1.57
N GLY A 202 -2.16 18.85 1.39
CA GLY A 202 -2.42 17.98 0.25
C GLY A 202 -2.87 16.58 0.63
N GLY A 203 -3.69 16.00 -0.23
CA GLY A 203 -4.08 14.59 -0.23
C GLY A 203 -3.79 13.94 -1.57
N GLY A 204 -4.26 12.70 -1.74
CA GLY A 204 -4.13 11.97 -3.00
C GLY A 204 -5.35 12.16 -3.93
N TRP A 205 -5.16 11.91 -5.22
CA TRP A 205 -6.29 11.88 -6.18
C TRP A 205 -7.31 10.78 -5.85
N ASN A 206 -6.86 9.67 -5.24
CA ASN A 206 -7.73 8.60 -4.75
C ASN A 206 -8.75 9.11 -3.70
N ASP A 207 -8.37 10.11 -2.90
CA ASP A 207 -9.23 10.71 -1.89
C ASP A 207 -10.45 11.39 -2.52
N VAL A 208 -10.26 12.08 -3.63
CA VAL A 208 -11.33 12.81 -4.35
C VAL A 208 -12.45 11.86 -4.77
N VAL A 209 -12.11 10.61 -5.09
CA VAL A 209 -13.05 9.57 -5.53
C VAL A 209 -13.38 8.54 -4.43
N ASN A 210 -13.01 8.81 -3.17
CA ASN A 210 -13.25 7.93 -2.02
C ASN A 210 -12.70 6.51 -2.21
N ILE A 211 -11.52 6.36 -2.78
CA ILE A 211 -10.84 5.07 -2.92
C ILE A 211 -9.76 4.97 -1.84
N PRO A 212 -9.83 3.97 -0.93
CA PRO A 212 -8.75 3.76 0.03
C PRO A 212 -7.47 3.33 -0.70
N MET A 213 -6.32 3.79 -0.20
CA MET A 213 -5.02 3.46 -0.75
C MET A 213 -4.10 2.98 0.37
N THR A 214 -3.22 2.05 0.06
CA THR A 214 -2.16 1.61 0.96
C THR A 214 -0.87 1.36 0.19
N ALA A 215 0.26 1.64 0.82
CA ALA A 215 1.59 1.23 0.36
C ALA A 215 2.10 -0.01 1.12
N HIS A 216 1.44 -0.42 2.20
CA HIS A 216 1.87 -1.47 3.10
C HIS A 216 0.88 -2.63 3.09
N ILE A 217 1.28 -3.75 2.46
CA ILE A 217 0.44 -4.93 2.30
C ILE A 217 1.17 -6.16 2.82
N LEU A 218 0.51 -6.90 3.72
CA LEU A 218 0.98 -8.17 4.27
C LEU A 218 -0.09 -9.26 4.09
N GLY A 219 0.24 -10.51 4.39
CA GLY A 219 -0.72 -11.62 4.40
C GLY A 219 -1.11 -12.14 3.02
N GLY A 220 -2.21 -12.88 2.99
CA GLY A 220 -2.73 -13.54 1.79
C GLY A 220 -2.25 -14.98 1.58
N ALA A 221 -1.27 -15.43 2.36
CA ALA A 221 -0.94 -16.84 2.52
C ALA A 221 -1.01 -17.21 4.02
N PRO A 222 -2.22 -17.21 4.62
CA PRO A 222 -2.38 -17.39 6.07
C PRO A 222 -1.86 -18.73 6.54
N ILE A 223 -1.32 -18.73 7.77
CA ILE A 223 -0.93 -19.94 8.50
C ILE A 223 -2.20 -20.60 9.03
N GLY A 224 -2.34 -21.90 8.82
CA GLY A 224 -3.43 -22.71 9.36
C GLY A 224 -3.01 -24.13 9.68
N ALA A 225 -3.79 -24.81 10.51
CA ALA A 225 -3.54 -26.20 10.85
C ALA A 225 -3.83 -27.15 9.67
N THR A 226 -4.78 -26.76 8.82
CA THR A 226 -5.22 -27.53 7.65
C THR A 226 -5.24 -26.65 6.39
N ALA A 227 -5.40 -27.28 5.23
CA ALA A 227 -5.51 -26.58 3.95
C ALA A 227 -6.81 -25.76 3.84
N GLU A 228 -7.83 -26.03 4.63
CA GLU A 228 -9.08 -25.27 4.69
C GLU A 228 -8.89 -23.94 5.44
N ASP A 229 -8.04 -23.94 6.48
CA ASP A 229 -7.81 -22.80 7.37
C ASP A 229 -6.68 -21.91 6.90
N GLY A 230 -5.67 -22.47 6.23
CA GLY A 230 -4.48 -21.74 5.81
C GLY A 230 -3.87 -22.24 4.52
N VAL A 231 -3.01 -21.43 3.94
CA VAL A 231 -2.21 -21.77 2.75
C VAL A 231 -0.95 -22.53 3.16
N ILE A 232 -0.39 -22.16 4.31
CA ILE A 232 0.85 -22.70 4.86
C ILE A 232 0.66 -23.20 6.29
N ASP A 233 1.50 -24.14 6.69
CA ASP A 233 1.58 -24.60 8.07
C ASP A 233 2.46 -23.66 8.94
N PRO A 234 2.56 -23.87 10.27
CA PRO A 234 3.42 -23.06 11.14
C PRO A 234 4.92 -23.09 10.82
N TYR A 235 5.35 -24.00 9.97
CA TYR A 235 6.73 -24.08 9.44
C TYR A 235 6.87 -23.47 8.05
N HIS A 236 5.88 -22.68 7.63
CA HIS A 236 5.82 -22.00 6.33
C HIS A 236 5.74 -22.93 5.10
N ARG A 237 5.42 -24.22 5.27
CA ARG A 237 5.28 -25.18 4.18
C ARG A 237 3.87 -25.07 3.58
N VAL A 238 3.78 -25.06 2.26
CA VAL A 238 2.49 -25.00 1.55
C VAL A 238 1.76 -26.33 1.70
N HIS A 239 0.53 -26.30 2.18
CA HIS A 239 -0.30 -27.50 2.33
C HIS A 239 -0.45 -28.23 0.99
N GLY A 240 -0.27 -29.56 1.00
CA GLY A 240 -0.36 -30.41 -0.17
C GLY A 240 0.86 -30.39 -1.10
N TYR A 241 1.90 -29.56 -0.82
CA TYR A 241 3.09 -29.45 -1.66
C TYR A 241 4.38 -29.58 -0.83
N PRO A 242 4.77 -30.80 -0.43
CA PRO A 242 6.04 -31.01 0.30
C PRO A 242 7.23 -30.42 -0.46
N GLY A 243 8.04 -29.61 0.23
CA GLY A 243 9.18 -28.94 -0.36
C GLY A 243 8.89 -27.55 -0.95
N LEU A 244 7.64 -27.08 -0.99
CA LEU A 244 7.29 -25.71 -1.33
C LEU A 244 7.02 -24.90 -0.05
N SER A 245 7.64 -23.73 0.09
CA SER A 245 7.48 -22.85 1.25
C SER A 245 7.25 -21.40 0.83
N VAL A 246 6.53 -20.65 1.67
CA VAL A 246 6.36 -19.20 1.54
C VAL A 246 7.06 -18.51 2.71
N VAL A 247 8.07 -17.68 2.43
CA VAL A 247 8.90 -17.03 3.47
C VAL A 247 9.07 -15.55 3.12
N ASP A 248 7.95 -14.83 3.16
CA ASP A 248 7.90 -13.37 2.93
C ASP A 248 6.65 -12.77 3.62
N GLY A 249 6.38 -11.51 3.33
CA GLY A 249 5.24 -10.79 3.90
C GLY A 249 3.87 -11.42 3.61
N ALA A 250 3.76 -12.34 2.63
CA ALA A 250 2.51 -13.06 2.37
C ALA A 250 2.12 -14.00 3.53
N ALA A 251 3.09 -14.48 4.30
CA ALA A 251 2.86 -15.33 5.48
C ALA A 251 2.38 -14.54 6.71
N VAL A 252 2.54 -13.22 6.74
CA VAL A 252 2.20 -12.36 7.88
C VAL A 252 0.75 -11.91 7.78
N SER A 253 -0.16 -12.68 8.37
CA SER A 253 -1.62 -12.45 8.27
C SER A 253 -2.19 -11.66 9.47
N ALA A 254 -1.36 -10.91 10.17
CA ALA A 254 -1.74 -10.03 11.27
C ALA A 254 -1.45 -8.57 10.91
N THR A 255 -2.22 -7.63 11.47
CA THR A 255 -1.91 -6.20 11.40
C THR A 255 -0.81 -5.90 12.41
N LEU A 256 0.31 -5.37 11.96
CA LEU A 256 1.46 -5.07 12.81
C LEU A 256 1.45 -3.64 13.34
N GLY A 257 0.52 -2.79 12.88
CA GLY A 257 0.42 -1.39 13.28
C GLY A 257 1.48 -0.48 12.66
N VAL A 258 2.13 -0.94 11.63
CA VAL A 258 3.15 -0.20 10.87
C VAL A 258 2.84 -0.26 9.39
#